data_f4c2c1910bd3d1515e9edd4a9be39d97
#
_entry.id   f4c2c1910bd3d1515e9edd4a9be39d97
#
_cell.length_a   1.000
_cell.length_b   1.000
_cell.length_c   1.000
_cell.angle_alpha   90.00
_cell.angle_beta   90.00
_cell.angle_gamma   90.00
#
_symmetry.space_group_name_H-M   'P 1'
#
loop_
_entity.id
_entity.type
_entity.pdbx_description
1 polymer ?
#
loop_
_entity_poly.entity_id
_entity_poly.type
_entity_poly.pdbx_seq_one_letter_code
_entity_poly.pdbx_strand_id
1 'polypeptide(L)'
;MIAIDDLKPMLGCYGESRIITPNIDALAARGTVFLKNYCQQAVCAPTRASLMTGLRPDVTKVWDLKTQLRDMIPNVVTMPQYFVQQGYATTGIGKVFDVRSVDKQLDAPSWSIPYQKLNDDDYAKGYEKPVGGQYQAKSTLDLLAGFEKEAKDKGLNEAESKDFMDKHRVVVEAGDVPDDAYSDGAIARKAGKILASLKNQDKPFFLAVGFSKPHLPFVSPKKYWDKYDRNSIQLAAFQQLTKGAPQYAFQPSAELVNNYSLPDGSRFKADYALQTDDAQRMLIHGYYAAVSYTDAQVGYLLEQLKQLGLDKNTIVVLWGDHGWHLGDHGIWNKHTNFEQATRAPLIIAAPGFKGGQQAQGLSEFVDVFPTLCELSGIPKPSGLSGTSLAPVLKNPQTKVKDIAQSQYPRGDQTMGYALRSDRYRCVIWYKENFRNQPVHQGSEVISVELYDYEKDPLEKVNLATDAGYAEVLTLMKSKISAYLPKKP
;
A
#
# COMPACT_ATOMS: atom_id res chain seq x y z
N MET A 1 -10.31 -7.08 8.74
CA MET A 1 -9.09 -6.75 7.97
C MET A 1 -9.05 -5.26 7.73
N ILE A 2 -7.91 -4.58 7.96
CA ILE A 2 -7.73 -3.13 7.81
C ILE A 2 -6.65 -2.90 6.76
N ALA A 3 -7.01 -2.29 5.64
CA ALA A 3 -6.13 -1.91 4.55
C ALA A 3 -5.80 -0.41 4.63
N ILE A 4 -4.55 -0.04 4.48
CA ILE A 4 -4.11 1.37 4.49
C ILE A 4 -3.30 1.63 3.22
N ASP A 5 -3.71 2.62 2.45
CA ASP A 5 -3.12 2.93 1.14
C ASP A 5 -1.81 3.74 1.30
N ASP A 6 -0.77 3.37 0.57
CA ASP A 6 0.56 4.05 0.57
C ASP A 6 1.26 4.10 1.95
N LEU A 7 0.98 3.14 2.85
CA LEU A 7 1.57 3.15 4.19
C LEU A 7 2.99 2.56 4.20
N LYS A 8 3.97 3.40 4.43
CA LYS A 8 5.38 3.00 4.66
C LYS A 8 5.54 2.43 6.09
N PRO A 9 6.46 1.47 6.36
CA PRO A 9 6.71 0.94 7.70
C PRO A 9 7.49 1.93 8.59
N MET A 10 7.04 3.20 8.63
CA MET A 10 7.53 4.27 9.50
C MET A 10 6.56 4.44 10.68
N LEU A 11 6.44 3.42 11.51
CA LEU A 11 5.50 3.34 12.62
C LEU A 11 6.26 3.04 13.91
N GLY A 12 5.72 3.42 15.07
CA GLY A 12 6.36 3.16 16.37
C GLY A 12 6.71 1.69 16.56
N CYS A 13 5.80 0.78 16.24
CA CYS A 13 6.02 -0.67 16.34
C CYS A 13 7.09 -1.23 15.38
N TYR A 14 7.52 -0.45 14.37
CA TYR A 14 8.66 -0.75 13.49
C TYR A 14 9.97 -0.10 13.95
N GLY A 15 9.99 0.52 15.14
CA GLY A 15 11.15 1.23 15.70
C GLY A 15 11.32 2.66 15.18
N GLU A 16 10.28 3.24 14.57
CA GLU A 16 10.32 4.59 14.03
C GLU A 16 9.53 5.56 14.90
N SER A 17 10.20 6.56 15.46
CA SER A 17 9.61 7.53 16.40
C SER A 17 9.16 8.85 15.76
N ARG A 18 9.47 9.05 14.48
CA ARG A 18 9.15 10.31 13.77
C ARG A 18 7.66 10.46 13.48
N ILE A 19 6.92 9.37 13.38
CA ILE A 19 5.48 9.38 13.16
C ILE A 19 4.76 8.88 14.42
N ILE A 20 3.72 9.58 14.83
CA ILE A 20 2.94 9.30 16.04
C ILE A 20 1.80 8.33 15.69
N THR A 21 1.91 7.06 16.11
CA THR A 21 0.98 5.98 15.75
C THR A 21 0.53 5.13 16.96
N PRO A 22 0.01 5.74 18.05
CA PRO A 22 -0.25 5.02 19.29
C PRO A 22 -1.28 3.89 19.15
N ASN A 23 -2.23 3.99 18.22
CA ASN A 23 -3.30 3.00 18.05
C ASN A 23 -2.83 1.77 17.25
N ILE A 24 -2.02 1.99 16.21
CA ILE A 24 -1.36 0.91 15.47
C ILE A 24 -0.36 0.20 16.39
N ASP A 25 0.38 0.96 17.22
CA ASP A 25 1.30 0.41 18.20
C ASP A 25 0.57 -0.41 19.28
N ALA A 26 -0.63 0.02 19.71
CA ALA A 26 -1.49 -0.75 20.60
C ALA A 26 -2.00 -2.06 19.97
N LEU A 27 -2.30 -2.06 18.66
CA LEU A 27 -2.60 -3.29 17.91
C LEU A 27 -1.38 -4.21 17.87
N ALA A 28 -0.21 -3.67 17.57
CA ALA A 28 1.06 -4.41 17.56
C ALA A 28 1.38 -5.05 18.92
N ALA A 29 1.10 -4.35 20.02
CA ALA A 29 1.25 -4.89 21.37
C ALA A 29 0.35 -6.10 21.65
N ARG A 30 -0.72 -6.29 20.88
CA ARG A 30 -1.65 -7.43 20.95
C ARG A 30 -1.39 -8.50 19.89
N GLY A 31 -0.48 -8.26 18.95
CA GLY A 31 -0.24 -9.12 17.80
C GLY A 31 1.24 -9.37 17.52
N THR A 32 1.49 -9.82 16.32
CA THR A 32 2.83 -10.00 15.73
C THR A 32 3.05 -8.98 14.63
N VAL A 33 4.13 -8.22 14.70
CA VAL A 33 4.60 -7.30 13.67
C VAL A 33 5.56 -8.04 12.75
N PHE A 34 5.32 -8.05 11.46
CA PHE A 34 6.19 -8.63 10.44
C PHE A 34 7.15 -7.57 9.91
N LEU A 35 8.37 -7.55 10.41
CA LEU A 35 9.34 -6.49 10.13
C LEU A 35 9.85 -6.47 8.68
N LYS A 36 9.81 -7.61 8.00
CA LYS A 36 10.26 -7.82 6.63
C LYS A 36 9.14 -8.41 5.77
N ASN A 37 8.05 -7.65 5.62
CA ASN A 37 6.94 -8.02 4.75
C ASN A 37 6.99 -7.24 3.44
N TYR A 38 6.69 -7.92 2.31
CA TYR A 38 6.86 -7.37 0.97
C TYR A 38 5.61 -7.52 0.12
N CYS A 39 5.31 -6.48 -0.67
CA CYS A 39 4.28 -6.53 -1.69
C CYS A 39 4.80 -7.22 -2.97
N GLN A 40 3.88 -7.75 -3.76
CA GLN A 40 4.23 -8.43 -5.02
C GLN A 40 4.54 -7.44 -6.14
N GLN A 41 3.95 -6.24 -6.09
CA GLN A 41 4.24 -5.15 -7.01
C GLN A 41 3.87 -3.82 -6.33
N ALA A 42 4.78 -2.87 -6.28
CA ALA A 42 4.59 -1.62 -5.54
C ALA A 42 3.65 -0.64 -6.27
N VAL A 43 2.39 -1.04 -6.43
CA VAL A 43 1.27 -0.23 -6.93
C VAL A 43 -0.06 -0.88 -6.52
N CYS A 44 -1.07 -0.07 -6.23
CA CYS A 44 -2.29 -0.47 -5.52
C CYS A 44 -3.02 -1.68 -6.13
N ALA A 45 -3.40 -1.64 -7.43
CA ALA A 45 -4.23 -2.70 -8.01
C ALA A 45 -3.52 -4.07 -8.05
N PRO A 46 -2.29 -4.23 -8.56
CA PRO A 46 -1.57 -5.51 -8.55
C PRO A 46 -1.38 -6.09 -7.16
N THR A 47 -0.96 -5.26 -6.18
CA THR A 47 -0.72 -5.76 -4.83
C THR A 47 -2.01 -6.20 -4.14
N ARG A 48 -3.10 -5.41 -4.30
CA ARG A 48 -4.41 -5.74 -3.73
C ARG A 48 -5.00 -6.99 -4.39
N ALA A 49 -4.87 -7.12 -5.71
CA ALA A 49 -5.25 -8.34 -6.43
C ALA A 49 -4.46 -9.56 -5.89
N SER A 50 -3.13 -9.41 -5.69
CA SER A 50 -2.29 -10.49 -5.17
C SER A 50 -2.68 -10.89 -3.75
N LEU A 51 -2.88 -9.95 -2.83
CA LEU A 51 -3.30 -10.23 -1.47
C LEU A 51 -4.68 -10.92 -1.44
N MET A 52 -5.63 -10.38 -2.19
CA MET A 52 -7.01 -10.86 -2.19
C MET A 52 -7.19 -12.22 -2.87
N THR A 53 -6.29 -12.61 -3.74
CA THR A 53 -6.34 -13.92 -4.42
C THR A 53 -5.33 -14.92 -3.87
N GLY A 54 -4.31 -14.46 -3.13
CA GLY A 54 -3.16 -15.27 -2.74
C GLY A 54 -2.28 -15.67 -3.93
N LEU A 55 -2.38 -14.95 -5.07
CA LEU A 55 -1.68 -15.25 -6.33
C LEU A 55 -0.74 -14.10 -6.71
N ARG A 56 0.35 -14.41 -7.40
CA ARG A 56 1.31 -13.41 -7.88
C ARG A 56 0.80 -12.67 -9.13
N PRO A 57 1.33 -11.47 -9.45
CA PRO A 57 0.88 -10.69 -10.61
C PRO A 57 0.97 -11.45 -11.94
N ASP A 58 1.95 -12.31 -12.13
CA ASP A 58 2.08 -13.13 -13.35
C ASP A 58 0.96 -14.17 -13.50
N VAL A 59 0.33 -14.56 -12.39
CA VAL A 59 -0.85 -15.43 -12.40
C VAL A 59 -2.13 -14.62 -12.53
N THR A 60 -2.26 -13.50 -11.77
CA THR A 60 -3.44 -12.65 -11.85
C THR A 60 -3.50 -11.85 -13.14
N LYS A 61 -2.35 -11.64 -13.80
CA LYS A 61 -2.16 -10.79 -14.98
C LYS A 61 -2.60 -9.33 -14.77
N VAL A 62 -2.68 -8.91 -13.52
CA VAL A 62 -2.93 -7.52 -13.13
C VAL A 62 -1.59 -6.88 -12.81
N TRP A 63 -1.03 -6.15 -13.78
CA TRP A 63 0.27 -5.45 -13.66
C TRP A 63 0.14 -3.93 -13.67
N ASP A 64 -1.09 -3.43 -13.81
CA ASP A 64 -1.38 -2.00 -13.92
C ASP A 64 -2.66 -1.64 -13.16
N LEU A 65 -3.10 -0.38 -13.30
CA LEU A 65 -4.28 0.16 -12.63
C LEU A 65 -5.57 0.06 -13.47
N LYS A 66 -5.55 -0.59 -14.64
CA LYS A 66 -6.69 -0.63 -15.59
C LYS A 66 -7.19 -2.03 -15.85
N THR A 67 -6.31 -3.03 -15.74
CA THR A 67 -6.64 -4.43 -16.02
C THR A 67 -7.62 -4.96 -15.00
N GLN A 68 -8.78 -5.44 -15.48
CA GLN A 68 -9.81 -6.03 -14.63
C GLN A 68 -9.41 -7.45 -14.22
N LEU A 69 -9.44 -7.73 -12.91
CA LEU A 69 -9.03 -9.02 -12.35
C LEU A 69 -9.82 -10.20 -12.97
N ARG A 70 -11.15 -10.07 -13.07
CA ARG A 70 -11.99 -11.16 -13.55
C ARG A 70 -12.01 -11.29 -15.07
N ASP A 71 -11.61 -10.28 -15.82
CA ASP A 71 -11.39 -10.42 -17.26
C ASP A 71 -10.18 -11.34 -17.53
N MET A 72 -9.16 -11.25 -16.68
CA MET A 72 -7.95 -12.07 -16.81
C MET A 72 -8.12 -13.47 -16.21
N ILE A 73 -8.80 -13.59 -15.07
CA ILE A 73 -9.04 -14.88 -14.39
C ILE A 73 -10.51 -14.96 -13.93
N PRO A 74 -11.45 -15.25 -14.84
CA PRO A 74 -12.89 -15.20 -14.56
C PRO A 74 -13.34 -16.04 -13.37
N ASN A 75 -12.71 -17.19 -13.16
CA ASN A 75 -13.06 -18.16 -12.12
C ASN A 75 -12.22 -18.03 -10.84
N VAL A 76 -11.46 -16.94 -10.68
CA VAL A 76 -10.67 -16.76 -9.46
C VAL A 76 -11.57 -16.68 -8.23
N VAL A 77 -11.19 -17.38 -7.19
CA VAL A 77 -11.83 -17.28 -5.87
C VAL A 77 -10.98 -16.34 -5.02
N THR A 78 -11.53 -15.17 -4.71
CA THR A 78 -10.87 -14.21 -3.81
C THR A 78 -10.98 -14.67 -2.35
N MET A 79 -10.12 -14.17 -1.50
CA MET A 79 -10.14 -14.48 -0.07
C MET A 79 -11.52 -14.21 0.56
N PRO A 80 -12.15 -13.02 0.42
CA PRO A 80 -13.50 -12.82 0.97
C PRO A 80 -14.53 -13.77 0.35
N GLN A 81 -14.46 -14.05 -0.97
CA GLN A 81 -15.35 -15.01 -1.63
C GLN A 81 -15.18 -16.42 -1.05
N TYR A 82 -13.96 -16.82 -0.75
CA TYR A 82 -13.71 -18.11 -0.11
C TYR A 82 -14.32 -18.17 1.29
N PHE A 83 -14.24 -17.10 2.07
CA PHE A 83 -14.91 -16.99 3.37
C PHE A 83 -16.44 -17.07 3.24
N VAL A 84 -17.04 -16.50 2.16
CA VAL A 84 -18.47 -16.73 1.86
C VAL A 84 -18.77 -18.23 1.69
N GLN A 85 -17.95 -18.93 0.90
CA GLN A 85 -18.09 -20.39 0.68
C GLN A 85 -17.93 -21.21 1.96
N GLN A 86 -17.22 -20.69 2.95
CA GLN A 86 -17.05 -21.31 4.28
C GLN A 86 -18.11 -20.83 5.31
N GLY A 87 -19.18 -20.17 4.87
CA GLY A 87 -20.33 -19.80 5.69
C GLY A 87 -20.21 -18.47 6.44
N TYR A 88 -19.18 -17.67 6.18
CA TYR A 88 -19.02 -16.34 6.79
C TYR A 88 -19.95 -15.30 6.14
N ALA A 89 -20.43 -14.35 6.95
CA ALA A 89 -20.98 -13.10 6.44
C ALA A 89 -19.82 -12.19 6.06
N THR A 90 -19.74 -11.79 4.79
CA THR A 90 -18.62 -10.96 4.28
C THR A 90 -19.13 -9.64 3.76
N THR A 91 -18.45 -8.55 4.10
CA THR A 91 -18.69 -7.21 3.55
C THR A 91 -17.41 -6.36 3.64
N GLY A 92 -17.42 -5.23 2.97
CA GLY A 92 -16.31 -4.27 3.04
C GLY A 92 -16.77 -2.83 2.83
N ILE A 93 -15.87 -1.91 3.13
CA ILE A 93 -16.05 -0.47 2.91
C ILE A 93 -14.70 0.21 2.64
N GLY A 94 -14.69 1.27 1.85
CA GLY A 94 -13.50 2.07 1.54
C GLY A 94 -12.59 1.44 0.48
N LYS A 95 -11.27 1.63 0.56
CA LYS A 95 -10.30 1.16 -0.45
C LYS A 95 -9.71 -0.19 -0.07
N VAL A 96 -10.45 -1.28 -0.29
CA VAL A 96 -9.98 -2.67 -0.09
C VAL A 96 -9.42 -3.25 -1.38
N PHE A 97 -10.23 -3.34 -2.43
CA PHE A 97 -9.76 -3.47 -3.81
C PHE A 97 -9.42 -2.09 -4.39
N ASP A 98 -8.65 -2.06 -5.46
CA ASP A 98 -8.55 -0.86 -6.28
C ASP A 98 -9.75 -0.84 -7.26
N VAL A 99 -10.52 0.24 -7.20
CA VAL A 99 -11.76 0.41 -7.98
C VAL A 99 -11.56 0.35 -9.50
N ARG A 100 -10.32 0.51 -9.94
CA ARG A 100 -9.94 0.50 -11.37
C ARG A 100 -9.67 -0.90 -11.91
N SER A 101 -9.47 -1.90 -11.02
CA SER A 101 -9.12 -3.28 -11.37
C SER A 101 -10.20 -4.30 -11.06
N VAL A 102 -11.35 -3.84 -10.60
CA VAL A 102 -12.53 -4.66 -10.32
C VAL A 102 -13.80 -3.95 -10.81
N ASP A 103 -14.93 -4.67 -10.85
CA ASP A 103 -16.21 -4.12 -11.27
C ASP A 103 -16.71 -2.96 -10.35
N LYS A 104 -17.76 -2.28 -10.78
CA LYS A 104 -18.36 -1.16 -10.04
C LYS A 104 -18.98 -1.55 -8.69
N GLN A 105 -19.13 -2.87 -8.43
CA GLN A 105 -19.62 -3.43 -7.18
C GLN A 105 -18.48 -3.90 -6.28
N LEU A 106 -17.23 -3.57 -6.63
CA LEU A 106 -16.00 -3.91 -5.92
C LEU A 106 -15.84 -5.42 -5.72
N ASP A 107 -15.97 -6.18 -6.81
CA ASP A 107 -15.94 -7.63 -6.87
C ASP A 107 -17.13 -8.27 -6.14
N ALA A 108 -18.33 -8.10 -6.69
CA ALA A 108 -19.58 -8.59 -6.09
C ALA A 108 -19.53 -10.03 -5.56
N PRO A 109 -18.86 -11.01 -6.22
CA PRO A 109 -18.75 -12.37 -5.69
C PRO A 109 -17.99 -12.48 -4.37
N SER A 110 -17.18 -11.50 -4.00
CA SER A 110 -16.46 -11.44 -2.73
C SER A 110 -17.36 -11.17 -1.51
N TRP A 111 -18.59 -10.73 -1.71
CA TRP A 111 -19.41 -10.17 -0.64
C TRP A 111 -20.78 -10.81 -0.54
N SER A 112 -21.08 -11.46 0.60
CA SER A 112 -22.44 -11.97 0.90
C SER A 112 -23.40 -10.86 1.33
N ILE A 113 -22.87 -9.78 1.87
CA ILE A 113 -23.56 -8.52 2.14
C ILE A 113 -22.94 -7.49 1.20
N PRO A 114 -23.71 -6.77 0.37
CA PRO A 114 -23.18 -5.84 -0.62
C PRO A 114 -22.11 -4.90 -0.03
N TYR A 115 -21.06 -4.64 -0.82
CA TYR A 115 -20.00 -3.71 -0.44
C TYR A 115 -20.57 -2.33 -0.13
N GLN A 116 -20.18 -1.77 1.01
CA GLN A 116 -20.74 -0.54 1.52
C GLN A 116 -20.10 0.70 0.90
N LYS A 117 -20.90 1.73 0.63
CA LYS A 117 -20.47 3.03 0.14
C LYS A 117 -20.87 4.11 1.14
N LEU A 118 -20.12 5.20 1.19
CA LEU A 118 -20.51 6.37 1.96
C LEU A 118 -21.69 7.08 1.29
N ASN A 119 -22.62 7.55 2.10
CA ASN A 119 -23.69 8.48 1.76
C ASN A 119 -23.42 9.82 2.46
N ASP A 120 -24.15 10.86 2.10
CA ASP A 120 -23.94 12.18 2.67
C ASP A 120 -24.15 12.21 4.20
N ASP A 121 -25.08 11.43 4.72
CA ASP A 121 -25.34 11.29 6.17
C ASP A 121 -24.24 10.55 6.97
N ASP A 122 -23.26 9.98 6.28
CA ASP A 122 -22.13 9.32 6.95
C ASP A 122 -21.02 10.32 7.36
N TYR A 123 -21.06 11.52 6.80
CA TYR A 123 -20.12 12.60 7.15
C TYR A 123 -20.53 13.34 8.42
N ALA A 124 -19.60 14.06 9.03
CA ALA A 124 -19.86 14.86 10.22
C ALA A 124 -21.00 15.86 9.99
N LYS A 125 -21.83 16.06 11.02
CA LYS A 125 -22.96 16.99 10.93
C LYS A 125 -22.51 18.40 10.51
N GLY A 126 -23.11 18.92 9.44
CA GLY A 126 -22.79 20.22 8.88
C GLY A 126 -21.66 20.18 7.84
N TYR A 127 -21.19 19.00 7.48
CA TYR A 127 -20.21 18.81 6.41
C TYR A 127 -20.80 17.96 5.29
N GLU A 128 -20.53 18.37 4.07
CA GLU A 128 -20.84 17.60 2.86
C GLU A 128 -19.67 16.70 2.49
N LYS A 129 -19.89 15.83 1.51
CA LYS A 129 -18.82 15.03 0.92
C LYS A 129 -17.67 15.95 0.48
N PRO A 130 -16.39 15.59 0.81
CA PRO A 130 -15.22 16.38 0.40
C PRO A 130 -15.17 16.66 -1.09
N VAL A 131 -14.84 17.90 -1.47
CA VAL A 131 -14.68 18.30 -2.87
C VAL A 131 -13.58 17.47 -3.51
N GLY A 132 -13.84 16.91 -4.70
CA GLY A 132 -12.95 15.94 -5.34
C GLY A 132 -12.69 14.68 -4.50
N GLY A 133 -13.52 14.41 -3.46
CA GLY A 133 -13.34 13.31 -2.51
C GLY A 133 -12.23 13.55 -1.49
N GLN A 134 -11.63 14.73 -1.43
CA GLN A 134 -10.40 15.01 -0.68
C GLN A 134 -10.47 16.26 0.22
N TYR A 135 -11.02 17.39 -0.27
CA TYR A 135 -10.83 18.72 0.34
C TYR A 135 -12.06 19.21 1.10
N GLN A 136 -11.81 19.81 2.29
CA GLN A 136 -12.83 20.38 3.17
C GLN A 136 -12.48 21.80 3.67
N ALA A 137 -11.18 22.15 3.69
CA ALA A 137 -10.77 23.44 4.22
C ALA A 137 -11.16 24.58 3.28
N LYS A 138 -11.82 25.62 3.84
CA LYS A 138 -12.25 26.78 3.08
C LYS A 138 -11.11 27.40 2.25
N SER A 139 -9.91 27.52 2.81
CA SER A 139 -8.73 28.04 2.09
C SER A 139 -8.38 27.25 0.84
N THR A 140 -8.46 25.89 0.92
CA THR A 140 -8.22 25.05 -0.24
C THR A 140 -9.34 25.16 -1.26
N LEU A 141 -10.60 25.23 -0.82
CA LEU A 141 -11.76 25.38 -1.70
C LEU A 141 -11.73 26.74 -2.41
N ASP A 142 -11.37 27.83 -1.73
CA ASP A 142 -11.20 29.14 -2.33
C ASP A 142 -10.07 29.13 -3.40
N LEU A 143 -8.97 28.44 -3.13
CA LEU A 143 -7.86 28.27 -4.09
C LEU A 143 -8.30 27.50 -5.33
N LEU A 144 -9.02 26.37 -5.16
CA LEU A 144 -9.55 25.57 -6.27
C LEU A 144 -10.54 26.38 -7.12
N ALA A 145 -11.42 27.17 -6.48
CA ALA A 145 -12.33 28.09 -7.17
C ALA A 145 -11.56 29.16 -7.97
N GLY A 146 -10.42 29.62 -7.45
CA GLY A 146 -9.50 30.50 -8.16
C GLY A 146 -8.94 29.88 -9.44
N PHE A 147 -8.50 28.63 -9.38
CA PHE A 147 -8.03 27.90 -10.55
C PHE A 147 -9.15 27.62 -11.58
N GLU A 148 -10.36 27.31 -11.12
CA GLU A 148 -11.53 27.17 -12.02
C GLU A 148 -11.82 28.47 -12.76
N LYS A 149 -11.75 29.59 -12.05
CA LYS A 149 -11.91 30.92 -12.68
C LYS A 149 -10.80 31.19 -13.69
N GLU A 150 -9.55 30.92 -13.32
CA GLU A 150 -8.40 31.08 -14.23
C GLU A 150 -8.54 30.24 -15.51
N ALA A 151 -9.00 28.99 -15.40
CA ALA A 151 -9.27 28.13 -16.56
C ALA A 151 -10.32 28.74 -17.49
N LYS A 152 -11.40 29.33 -16.91
CA LYS A 152 -12.45 30.04 -17.67
C LYS A 152 -11.93 31.33 -18.33
N ASP A 153 -11.16 32.13 -17.59
CA ASP A 153 -10.59 33.39 -18.09
C ASP A 153 -9.60 33.12 -19.25
N LYS A 154 -8.93 31.99 -19.25
CA LYS A 154 -8.09 31.50 -20.35
C LYS A 154 -8.86 30.93 -21.55
N GLY A 155 -10.18 30.83 -21.45
CA GLY A 155 -11.02 30.25 -22.52
C GLY A 155 -10.80 28.78 -22.77
N LEU A 156 -10.35 27.99 -21.78
CA LEU A 156 -10.12 26.57 -21.93
C LEU A 156 -11.45 25.82 -22.16
N ASN A 157 -11.43 24.87 -23.08
CA ASN A 157 -12.57 23.97 -23.27
C ASN A 157 -12.69 22.98 -22.09
N GLU A 158 -13.73 22.15 -22.07
CA GLU A 158 -14.01 21.22 -20.97
C GLU A 158 -12.84 20.25 -20.72
N ALA A 159 -12.25 19.66 -21.77
CA ALA A 159 -11.12 18.72 -21.65
C ALA A 159 -9.84 19.43 -21.15
N GLU A 160 -9.56 20.62 -21.68
CA GLU A 160 -8.44 21.46 -21.25
C GLU A 160 -8.61 21.94 -19.81
N SER A 161 -9.83 22.38 -19.44
CA SER A 161 -10.16 22.77 -18.07
C SER A 161 -9.99 21.65 -17.09
N LYS A 162 -10.43 20.44 -17.46
CA LYS A 162 -10.22 19.25 -16.63
C LYS A 162 -8.73 18.93 -16.47
N ASP A 163 -7.95 18.92 -17.54
CA ASP A 163 -6.50 18.68 -17.48
C ASP A 163 -5.80 19.77 -16.64
N PHE A 164 -6.23 21.03 -16.78
CA PHE A 164 -5.73 22.13 -15.97
C PHE A 164 -6.02 21.89 -14.49
N MET A 165 -7.25 21.58 -14.12
CA MET A 165 -7.65 21.32 -12.73
C MET A 165 -6.97 20.06 -12.17
N ASP A 166 -6.83 19.01 -12.97
CA ASP A 166 -6.11 17.78 -12.57
C ASP A 166 -4.64 18.07 -12.24
N LYS A 167 -4.01 19.04 -12.89
CA LYS A 167 -2.63 19.47 -12.62
C LYS A 167 -2.51 20.43 -11.43
N HIS A 168 -3.60 21.03 -10.99
CA HIS A 168 -3.64 22.04 -9.91
C HIS A 168 -4.28 21.53 -8.62
N ARG A 169 -4.40 20.20 -8.44
CA ARG A 169 -4.82 19.65 -7.16
C ARG A 169 -3.79 20.02 -6.09
N VAL A 170 -4.27 20.52 -4.97
CA VAL A 170 -3.39 20.93 -3.86
C VAL A 170 -2.86 19.68 -3.15
N VAL A 171 -1.55 19.59 -3.01
CA VAL A 171 -0.87 18.36 -2.51
C VAL A 171 -1.08 18.09 -1.04
N VAL A 172 -1.37 19.11 -0.23
CA VAL A 172 -1.58 19.02 1.22
C VAL A 172 -2.78 19.84 1.66
N GLU A 173 -3.48 19.38 2.70
CA GLU A 173 -4.50 20.15 3.39
C GLU A 173 -4.51 19.83 4.88
N ALA A 174 -4.65 20.87 5.72
CA ALA A 174 -4.84 20.77 7.16
C ALA A 174 -6.14 21.49 7.54
N GLY A 175 -7.28 20.82 7.38
CA GLY A 175 -8.60 21.42 7.66
C GLY A 175 -8.91 21.45 9.16
N ASP A 176 -9.39 22.56 9.68
CA ASP A 176 -9.89 22.64 11.05
C ASP A 176 -11.32 22.08 11.12
N VAL A 177 -11.39 20.77 11.00
CA VAL A 177 -12.65 20.00 10.87
C VAL A 177 -12.56 18.71 11.69
N PRO A 178 -13.70 18.09 12.07
CA PRO A 178 -13.70 16.78 12.71
C PRO A 178 -13.20 15.68 11.76
N ASP A 179 -12.83 14.51 12.34
CA ASP A 179 -12.24 13.40 11.58
C ASP A 179 -13.16 12.90 10.46
N ASP A 180 -14.45 12.81 10.75
CA ASP A 180 -15.48 12.30 9.85
C ASP A 180 -16.05 13.36 8.89
N ALA A 181 -15.48 14.56 8.87
CA ALA A 181 -15.64 15.48 7.76
C ALA A 181 -14.85 14.99 6.51
N TYR A 182 -13.80 14.19 6.70
CA TYR A 182 -13.08 13.53 5.62
C TYR A 182 -13.52 12.07 5.44
N SER A 183 -13.33 11.54 4.26
CA SER A 183 -13.84 10.21 3.87
C SER A 183 -13.34 9.07 4.76
N ASP A 184 -12.07 9.06 5.19
CA ASP A 184 -11.55 7.96 6.02
C ASP A 184 -12.15 7.95 7.43
N GLY A 185 -12.43 9.11 8.02
CA GLY A 185 -13.16 9.21 9.27
C GLY A 185 -14.61 8.75 9.13
N ALA A 186 -15.29 9.16 8.06
CA ALA A 186 -16.65 8.70 7.75
C ALA A 186 -16.69 7.17 7.54
N ILE A 187 -15.70 6.61 6.82
CA ILE A 187 -15.52 5.15 6.65
C ILE A 187 -15.39 4.47 8.01
N ALA A 188 -14.55 4.99 8.91
CA ALA A 188 -14.37 4.41 10.23
C ALA A 188 -15.69 4.39 11.04
N ARG A 189 -16.44 5.50 11.03
CA ARG A 189 -17.75 5.59 11.72
C ARG A 189 -18.75 4.60 11.16
N LYS A 190 -18.85 4.51 9.83
CA LYS A 190 -19.73 3.55 9.16
C LYS A 190 -19.30 2.11 9.43
N ALA A 191 -18.01 1.81 9.40
CA ALA A 191 -17.48 0.49 9.73
C ALA A 191 -17.82 0.06 11.17
N GLY A 192 -17.83 0.98 12.13
CA GLY A 192 -18.33 0.73 13.49
C GLY A 192 -19.81 0.31 13.52
N LYS A 193 -20.68 0.99 12.74
CA LYS A 193 -22.09 0.61 12.58
C LYS A 193 -22.23 -0.78 11.93
N ILE A 194 -21.40 -1.08 10.93
CA ILE A 194 -21.36 -2.40 10.28
C ILE A 194 -20.96 -3.49 11.29
N LEU A 195 -19.92 -3.27 12.11
CA LEU A 195 -19.51 -4.21 13.16
C LEU A 195 -20.65 -4.50 14.15
N ALA A 196 -21.39 -3.48 14.58
CA ALA A 196 -22.54 -3.64 15.44
C ALA A 196 -23.65 -4.49 14.80
N SER A 197 -23.88 -4.32 13.50
CA SER A 197 -24.85 -5.14 12.74
C SER A 197 -24.36 -6.60 12.59
N LEU A 198 -23.07 -6.81 12.30
CA LEU A 198 -22.50 -8.14 12.14
C LEU A 198 -22.47 -8.94 13.45
N LYS A 199 -22.28 -8.28 14.60
CA LYS A 199 -22.37 -8.91 15.94
C LYS A 199 -23.69 -9.63 16.18
N ASN A 200 -24.78 -9.10 15.65
CA ASN A 200 -26.13 -9.61 15.88
C ASN A 200 -26.53 -10.76 14.92
N GLN A 201 -25.59 -11.25 14.11
CA GLN A 201 -25.81 -12.36 13.19
C GLN A 201 -25.29 -13.68 13.78
N ASP A 202 -25.96 -14.79 13.47
CA ASP A 202 -25.54 -16.14 13.90
C ASP A 202 -24.30 -16.68 13.16
N LYS A 203 -23.79 -15.94 12.19
CA LYS A 203 -22.66 -16.36 11.35
C LYS A 203 -21.37 -15.65 11.77
N PRO A 204 -20.20 -16.31 11.68
CA PRO A 204 -18.95 -15.60 11.76
C PRO A 204 -18.83 -14.59 10.62
N PHE A 205 -18.05 -13.53 10.81
CA PHE A 205 -17.94 -12.47 9.81
C PHE A 205 -16.52 -12.25 9.30
N PHE A 206 -16.45 -11.74 8.06
CA PHE A 206 -15.25 -11.16 7.47
C PHE A 206 -15.56 -9.72 7.07
N LEU A 207 -15.03 -8.77 7.81
CA LEU A 207 -15.15 -7.34 7.50
C LEU A 207 -13.82 -6.79 6.96
N ALA A 208 -13.84 -6.17 5.79
CA ALA A 208 -12.71 -5.45 5.23
C ALA A 208 -12.96 -3.94 5.24
N VAL A 209 -12.07 -3.19 5.89
CA VAL A 209 -12.11 -1.72 5.95
C VAL A 209 -10.86 -1.17 5.32
N GLY A 210 -11.00 -0.30 4.32
CA GLY A 210 -9.88 0.28 3.59
C GLY A 210 -9.83 1.80 3.71
N PHE A 211 -8.72 2.33 4.23
CA PHE A 211 -8.44 3.75 4.31
C PHE A 211 -7.60 4.21 3.13
N SER A 212 -7.87 5.43 2.65
CA SER A 212 -7.16 6.03 1.52
C SER A 212 -5.92 6.80 1.96
N LYS A 213 -5.89 7.33 3.18
CA LYS A 213 -4.70 8.04 3.68
C LYS A 213 -3.71 7.02 4.25
N PRO A 214 -2.39 7.29 4.06
CA PRO A 214 -1.72 8.51 3.58
C PRO A 214 -1.52 8.66 2.06
N HIS A 215 -2.31 8.05 1.17
CA HIS A 215 -2.21 8.35 -0.27
C HIS A 215 -2.42 9.85 -0.57
N LEU A 216 -1.72 10.36 -1.57
CA LEU A 216 -1.88 11.73 -2.08
C LEU A 216 -3.35 12.08 -2.44
N PRO A 217 -3.78 13.33 -2.26
CA PRO A 217 -3.10 14.41 -1.57
C PRO A 217 -3.03 14.12 -0.07
N PHE A 218 -2.02 14.66 0.63
CA PHE A 218 -1.88 14.45 2.06
C PHE A 218 -2.83 15.39 2.82
N VAL A 219 -4.07 14.95 3.00
CA VAL A 219 -5.09 15.70 3.72
C VAL A 219 -5.38 15.07 5.07
N SER A 220 -5.52 15.90 6.09
CA SER A 220 -5.89 15.47 7.44
C SER A 220 -6.55 16.62 8.21
N PRO A 221 -7.33 16.33 9.25
CA PRO A 221 -7.69 17.36 10.21
C PRO A 221 -6.47 18.05 10.81
N LYS A 222 -6.56 19.37 11.02
CA LYS A 222 -5.47 20.22 11.51
C LYS A 222 -4.82 19.71 12.81
N LYS A 223 -5.59 19.10 13.71
CA LYS A 223 -5.08 18.52 14.97
C LYS A 223 -4.02 17.44 14.79
N TYR A 224 -3.95 16.76 13.63
CA TYR A 224 -2.88 15.80 13.32
C TYR A 224 -1.68 16.48 12.70
N TRP A 225 -1.90 17.52 11.91
CA TRP A 225 -0.86 18.36 11.36
C TRP A 225 -0.08 19.07 12.48
N ASP A 226 -0.78 19.64 13.46
CA ASP A 226 -0.19 20.37 14.59
C ASP A 226 0.65 19.51 15.53
N LYS A 227 0.68 18.17 15.35
CA LYS A 227 1.55 17.27 16.11
C LYS A 227 3.02 17.37 15.69
N TYR A 228 3.32 17.99 14.57
CA TYR A 228 4.65 18.01 13.96
C TYR A 228 5.15 19.43 13.72
N ASP A 229 6.38 19.70 14.11
CA ASP A 229 7.10 20.90 13.71
C ASP A 229 7.81 20.67 12.38
N ARG A 230 7.35 21.36 11.31
CA ARG A 230 7.93 21.24 9.97
C ARG A 230 9.42 21.51 9.94
N ASN A 231 9.91 22.46 10.74
CA ASN A 231 11.31 22.87 10.74
C ASN A 231 12.24 21.76 11.30
N SER A 232 11.69 20.88 12.16
CA SER A 232 12.42 19.75 12.73
C SER A 232 12.43 18.51 11.83
N ILE A 233 11.63 18.50 10.74
CA ILE A 233 11.51 17.36 9.85
C ILE A 233 12.82 17.12 9.08
N GLN A 234 13.38 15.93 9.26
CA GLN A 234 14.57 15.48 8.55
C GLN A 234 14.20 14.99 7.15
N LEU A 235 14.95 15.42 6.15
CA LEU A 235 14.86 14.93 4.79
C LEU A 235 15.41 13.50 4.67
N ALA A 236 15.13 12.84 3.54
CA ALA A 236 15.68 11.53 3.27
C ALA A 236 17.22 11.54 3.33
N ALA A 237 17.79 10.53 3.99
CA ALA A 237 19.23 10.45 4.20
C ALA A 237 20.02 10.22 2.90
N PHE A 238 19.38 9.71 1.85
CA PHE A 238 19.97 9.52 0.53
C PHE A 238 18.99 9.97 -0.54
N GLN A 239 19.30 11.08 -1.21
CA GLN A 239 18.44 11.75 -2.20
C GLN A 239 19.02 11.72 -3.62
N GLN A 240 19.96 10.83 -3.88
CA GLN A 240 20.60 10.67 -5.19
C GLN A 240 20.15 9.38 -5.84
N LEU A 241 20.18 9.31 -7.15
CA LEU A 241 19.97 8.04 -7.86
C LEU A 241 21.09 7.05 -7.50
N THR A 242 20.74 5.80 -7.33
CA THR A 242 21.68 4.71 -7.02
C THR A 242 22.77 4.61 -8.09
N LYS A 243 24.03 4.69 -7.70
CA LYS A 243 25.15 4.56 -8.62
C LYS A 243 25.17 3.17 -9.27
N GLY A 244 25.22 3.13 -10.60
CA GLY A 244 25.31 1.90 -11.37
C GLY A 244 23.98 1.15 -11.54
N ALA A 245 22.87 1.65 -11.01
CA ALA A 245 21.54 1.13 -11.35
C ALA A 245 21.12 1.62 -12.75
N PRO A 246 20.35 0.82 -13.52
CA PRO A 246 19.84 1.26 -14.81
C PRO A 246 18.79 2.39 -14.61
N GLN A 247 18.70 3.30 -15.58
CA GLN A 247 17.76 4.44 -15.49
C GLN A 247 16.31 3.99 -15.27
N TYR A 248 15.88 2.89 -15.84
CA TYR A 248 14.55 2.34 -15.67
C TYR A 248 14.31 1.65 -14.31
N ALA A 249 15.31 1.52 -13.42
CA ALA A 249 15.07 1.15 -12.03
C ALA A 249 14.29 2.24 -11.27
N PHE A 250 14.41 3.49 -11.71
CA PHE A 250 13.77 4.66 -11.12
C PHE A 250 12.44 5.01 -11.80
N GLN A 251 11.72 5.98 -11.22
CA GLN A 251 10.53 6.59 -11.80
C GLN A 251 10.53 8.11 -11.53
N PRO A 252 9.98 8.94 -12.43
CA PRO A 252 10.12 10.40 -12.39
C PRO A 252 9.13 11.09 -11.43
N SER A 253 8.62 10.42 -10.39
CA SER A 253 7.60 10.96 -9.47
C SER A 253 6.33 11.47 -10.18
N ALA A 254 5.95 10.80 -11.28
CA ALA A 254 4.93 11.28 -12.21
C ALA A 254 3.57 11.55 -11.55
N GLU A 255 3.18 10.75 -10.54
CA GLU A 255 1.92 10.97 -9.82
C GLU A 255 1.92 12.31 -9.08
N LEU A 256 3.03 12.68 -8.42
CA LEU A 256 3.19 13.96 -7.74
C LEU A 256 3.28 15.11 -8.75
N VAL A 257 4.20 14.98 -9.70
CA VAL A 257 4.57 16.06 -10.62
C VAL A 257 3.43 16.41 -11.59
N ASN A 258 2.70 15.40 -12.06
CA ASN A 258 1.68 15.62 -13.08
C ASN A 258 0.31 16.01 -12.50
N ASN A 259 0.01 15.62 -11.26
CA ASN A 259 -1.34 15.77 -10.72
C ASN A 259 -1.46 16.77 -9.56
N TYR A 260 -0.35 17.32 -9.05
CA TYR A 260 -0.42 18.15 -7.86
C TYR A 260 0.39 19.44 -7.99
N SER A 261 -0.02 20.44 -7.22
CA SER A 261 0.69 21.70 -6.99
C SER A 261 0.89 21.95 -5.50
N LEU A 262 1.83 22.81 -5.18
CA LEU A 262 1.99 23.38 -3.83
C LEU A 262 0.80 24.30 -3.49
N PRO A 263 0.54 24.62 -2.22
CA PRO A 263 -0.56 25.53 -1.83
C PRO A 263 -0.48 26.95 -2.41
N ASP A 264 0.70 27.38 -2.85
CA ASP A 264 0.90 28.65 -3.55
C ASP A 264 0.66 28.56 -5.08
N GLY A 265 0.24 27.39 -5.57
CA GLY A 265 0.01 27.12 -6.98
C GLY A 265 1.26 26.74 -7.77
N SER A 266 2.46 26.81 -7.18
CA SER A 266 3.69 26.40 -7.86
C SER A 266 3.75 24.91 -8.14
N ARG A 267 4.46 24.53 -9.21
CA ARG A 267 4.56 23.14 -9.68
C ARG A 267 5.80 22.46 -9.11
N PHE A 268 5.71 21.15 -8.90
CA PHE A 268 6.86 20.33 -8.57
C PHE A 268 7.82 20.20 -9.74
N LYS A 269 9.12 20.11 -9.43
CA LYS A 269 10.17 19.88 -10.43
C LYS A 269 10.05 18.48 -10.99
N ALA A 270 10.18 18.37 -12.31
CA ALA A 270 10.14 17.11 -13.06
C ALA A 270 11.55 16.49 -13.25
N ASP A 271 11.58 15.36 -13.94
CA ASP A 271 12.80 14.73 -14.48
C ASP A 271 13.89 14.44 -13.44
N TYR A 272 13.50 13.87 -12.31
CA TYR A 272 14.40 13.53 -11.18
C TYR A 272 15.07 14.73 -10.51
N ALA A 273 14.65 15.95 -10.82
CA ALA A 273 15.16 17.13 -10.13
C ALA A 273 14.71 17.16 -8.67
N LEU A 274 15.64 17.39 -7.76
CA LEU A 274 15.32 17.50 -6.34
C LEU A 274 14.36 18.66 -6.10
N GLN A 275 13.31 18.40 -5.33
CA GLN A 275 12.42 19.44 -4.81
C GLN A 275 13.17 20.34 -3.83
N THR A 276 12.71 21.56 -3.63
CA THR A 276 13.28 22.44 -2.59
C THR A 276 13.11 21.77 -1.21
N ASP A 277 14.00 22.07 -0.28
CA ASP A 277 13.95 21.53 1.09
C ASP A 277 12.60 21.84 1.77
N ASP A 278 12.05 23.04 1.55
CA ASP A 278 10.75 23.40 2.11
C ASP A 278 9.61 22.59 1.51
N ALA A 279 9.59 22.40 0.19
CA ALA A 279 8.62 21.51 -0.48
C ALA A 279 8.74 20.05 0.03
N GLN A 280 9.96 19.55 0.19
CA GLN A 280 10.18 18.22 0.74
C GLN A 280 9.67 18.10 2.18
N ARG A 281 9.99 19.08 3.06
CA ARG A 281 9.49 19.10 4.44
C ARG A 281 7.97 19.21 4.48
N MET A 282 7.35 19.98 3.59
CA MET A 282 5.90 20.08 3.48
C MET A 282 5.26 18.73 3.11
N LEU A 283 5.81 18.03 2.13
CA LEU A 283 5.33 16.70 1.72
C LEU A 283 5.47 15.67 2.85
N ILE A 284 6.61 15.66 3.53
CA ILE A 284 6.87 14.74 4.65
C ILE A 284 5.93 15.07 5.83
N HIS A 285 5.72 16.35 6.13
CA HIS A 285 4.79 16.80 7.16
C HIS A 285 3.36 16.33 6.87
N GLY A 286 2.89 16.56 5.63
CA GLY A 286 1.57 16.10 5.20
C GLY A 286 1.41 14.59 5.30
N TYR A 287 2.43 13.83 4.91
CA TYR A 287 2.44 12.37 5.04
C TYR A 287 2.34 11.94 6.52
N TYR A 288 3.15 12.53 7.41
CA TYR A 288 3.11 12.22 8.85
C TYR A 288 1.74 12.51 9.46
N ALA A 289 1.17 13.67 9.15
CA ALA A 289 -0.16 14.06 9.61
C ALA A 289 -1.25 13.11 9.11
N ALA A 290 -1.18 12.72 7.83
CA ALA A 290 -2.11 11.76 7.23
C ALA A 290 -1.99 10.36 7.86
N VAL A 291 -0.78 9.89 8.18
CA VAL A 291 -0.58 8.61 8.91
C VAL A 291 -1.18 8.69 10.31
N SER A 292 -0.92 9.78 11.07
CA SER A 292 -1.51 9.94 12.42
C SER A 292 -3.04 10.07 12.39
N TYR A 293 -3.58 10.65 11.34
CA TYR A 293 -5.04 10.68 11.13
C TYR A 293 -5.60 9.27 10.89
N THR A 294 -4.96 8.48 10.03
CA THR A 294 -5.37 7.10 9.78
C THR A 294 -5.19 6.22 11.02
N ASP A 295 -4.10 6.41 11.78
CA ASP A 295 -3.90 5.75 13.07
C ASP A 295 -5.08 5.96 14.02
N ALA A 296 -5.61 7.18 14.10
CA ALA A 296 -6.78 7.46 14.93
C ALA A 296 -8.05 6.73 14.44
N GLN A 297 -8.20 6.55 13.12
CA GLN A 297 -9.34 5.78 12.58
C GLN A 297 -9.18 4.28 12.87
N VAL A 298 -7.96 3.75 12.84
CA VAL A 298 -7.66 2.40 13.32
C VAL A 298 -8.03 2.27 14.80
N GLY A 299 -7.63 3.25 15.63
CA GLY A 299 -7.99 3.30 17.05
C GLY A 299 -9.50 3.26 17.30
N TYR A 300 -10.25 4.02 16.51
CA TYR A 300 -11.72 3.98 16.61
C TYR A 300 -12.28 2.57 16.32
N LEU A 301 -11.80 1.89 15.28
CA LEU A 301 -12.25 0.53 14.96
C LEU A 301 -11.90 -0.49 16.05
N LEU A 302 -10.69 -0.40 16.61
CA LEU A 302 -10.26 -1.28 17.71
C LEU A 302 -11.11 -1.05 18.97
N GLU A 303 -11.46 0.19 19.28
CA GLU A 303 -12.34 0.52 20.38
C GLU A 303 -13.77 0.02 20.13
N GLN A 304 -14.30 0.12 18.90
CA GLN A 304 -15.60 -0.46 18.55
C GLN A 304 -15.61 -1.98 18.74
N LEU A 305 -14.56 -2.70 18.30
CA LEU A 305 -14.43 -4.14 18.55
C LEU A 305 -14.50 -4.46 20.05
N LYS A 306 -13.83 -3.67 20.89
CA LYS A 306 -13.80 -3.85 22.34
C LYS A 306 -15.16 -3.56 22.97
N GLN A 307 -15.80 -2.44 22.64
CA GLN A 307 -17.12 -2.05 23.17
C GLN A 307 -18.20 -3.07 22.80
N LEU A 308 -18.09 -3.69 21.62
CA LEU A 308 -18.98 -4.75 21.18
C LEU A 308 -18.64 -6.12 21.78
N GLY A 309 -17.52 -6.26 22.52
CA GLY A 309 -17.06 -7.53 23.09
C GLY A 309 -16.53 -8.51 22.03
N LEU A 310 -16.14 -8.01 20.87
CA LEU A 310 -15.64 -8.81 19.74
C LEU A 310 -14.12 -8.94 19.72
N ASP A 311 -13.40 -8.13 20.50
CA ASP A 311 -11.94 -8.02 20.50
C ASP A 311 -11.21 -9.30 20.90
N LYS A 312 -11.85 -10.18 21.70
CA LYS A 312 -11.31 -11.47 22.16
C LYS A 312 -11.53 -12.62 21.18
N ASN A 313 -12.41 -12.43 20.20
CA ASN A 313 -12.84 -13.48 19.26
C ASN A 313 -12.68 -13.04 17.80
N THR A 314 -11.89 -12.01 17.54
CA THR A 314 -11.68 -11.49 16.17
C THR A 314 -10.20 -11.46 15.82
N ILE A 315 -9.85 -12.05 14.69
CA ILE A 315 -8.53 -11.89 14.08
C ILE A 315 -8.49 -10.50 13.43
N VAL A 316 -7.52 -9.69 13.80
CA VAL A 316 -7.30 -8.37 13.20
C VAL A 316 -6.03 -8.42 12.37
N VAL A 317 -6.15 -8.14 11.07
CA VAL A 317 -5.02 -7.95 10.16
C VAL A 317 -4.98 -6.51 9.71
N LEU A 318 -3.87 -5.83 9.95
CA LEU A 318 -3.57 -4.50 9.42
C LEU A 318 -2.43 -4.61 8.42
N TRP A 319 -2.59 -3.98 7.26
CA TRP A 319 -1.58 -3.99 6.20
C TRP A 319 -1.57 -2.68 5.41
N GLY A 320 -0.37 -2.25 5.02
CA GLY A 320 -0.21 -1.23 3.96
C GLY A 320 -0.05 -1.95 2.63
N ASP A 321 -0.58 -1.40 1.54
CA ASP A 321 -0.55 -2.14 0.26
C ASP A 321 0.84 -2.18 -0.40
N HIS A 322 1.65 -1.18 -0.20
CA HIS A 322 3.07 -1.10 -0.56
C HIS A 322 3.76 -0.01 0.28
N GLY A 323 5.07 0.11 0.15
CA GLY A 323 5.83 1.20 0.73
C GLY A 323 5.73 2.50 -0.07
N TRP A 324 6.59 3.47 0.26
CA TRP A 324 6.56 4.81 -0.30
C TRP A 324 7.93 5.47 -0.26
N HIS A 325 8.32 6.18 -1.30
CA HIS A 325 9.48 7.07 -1.29
C HIS A 325 9.06 8.44 -0.76
N LEU A 326 9.76 8.93 0.24
CA LEU A 326 9.62 10.28 0.81
C LEU A 326 10.88 11.11 0.53
N GLY A 327 11.28 11.20 -0.75
CA GLY A 327 12.53 11.82 -1.17
C GLY A 327 13.71 10.83 -1.23
N ASP A 328 13.52 9.59 -0.77
CA ASP A 328 14.53 8.54 -0.89
C ASP A 328 14.89 8.33 -2.38
N HIS A 329 16.18 8.25 -2.71
CA HIS A 329 16.70 8.21 -4.07
C HIS A 329 16.37 9.45 -4.92
N GLY A 330 15.97 10.57 -4.30
CA GLY A 330 15.51 11.77 -5.00
C GLY A 330 14.14 11.64 -5.64
N ILE A 331 13.39 10.58 -5.32
CA ILE A 331 12.08 10.29 -5.89
C ILE A 331 10.98 10.26 -4.82
N TRP A 332 9.77 10.41 -5.27
CA TRP A 332 8.54 10.40 -4.48
C TRP A 332 7.59 9.33 -5.01
N ASN A 333 6.61 8.94 -4.23
CA ASN A 333 5.64 7.89 -4.57
C ASN A 333 6.21 6.46 -4.41
N LYS A 334 5.70 5.54 -5.22
CA LYS A 334 6.02 4.10 -5.28
C LYS A 334 6.62 3.75 -6.65
N HIS A 335 6.18 2.71 -7.28
CA HIS A 335 6.48 2.36 -8.69
C HIS A 335 7.93 1.93 -8.95
N THR A 336 8.59 1.31 -7.96
CA THR A 336 9.96 0.78 -8.08
C THR A 336 10.08 -0.59 -7.41
N ASN A 337 11.22 -1.25 -7.67
CA ASN A 337 11.62 -2.46 -6.94
C ASN A 337 12.50 -2.17 -5.71
N PHE A 338 12.73 -0.91 -5.34
CA PHE A 338 13.50 -0.54 -4.15
C PHE A 338 12.79 -0.92 -2.86
N GLU A 339 13.55 -1.16 -1.79
CA GLU A 339 13.04 -1.50 -0.45
C GLU A 339 11.98 -0.50 0.02
N GLN A 340 12.18 0.79 -0.25
CA GLN A 340 11.26 1.87 0.14
C GLN A 340 9.85 1.68 -0.42
N ALA A 341 9.72 1.09 -1.62
CA ALA A 341 8.44 0.87 -2.26
C ALA A 341 7.90 -0.55 -2.05
N THR A 342 8.77 -1.57 -1.93
CA THR A 342 8.32 -2.96 -1.84
C THR A 342 8.05 -3.45 -0.43
N ARG A 343 8.72 -2.89 0.59
CA ARG A 343 8.49 -3.22 2.00
C ARG A 343 7.30 -2.45 2.55
N ALA A 344 6.33 -3.16 3.12
CA ALA A 344 5.10 -2.57 3.63
C ALA A 344 4.66 -3.21 4.96
N PRO A 345 3.93 -2.49 5.84
CA PRO A 345 3.51 -3.01 7.12
C PRO A 345 2.57 -4.21 7.00
N LEU A 346 2.76 -5.18 7.89
CA LEU A 346 1.83 -6.25 8.18
C LEU A 346 1.82 -6.52 9.68
N ILE A 347 0.64 -6.45 10.29
CA ILE A 347 0.41 -6.77 11.71
C ILE A 347 -0.75 -7.75 11.79
N ILE A 348 -0.58 -8.86 12.50
CA ILE A 348 -1.64 -9.85 12.72
C ILE A 348 -1.81 -10.05 14.21
N ALA A 349 -2.99 -9.71 14.73
CA ALA A 349 -3.42 -10.02 16.09
C ALA A 349 -4.52 -11.09 16.04
N ALA A 350 -4.28 -12.25 16.65
CA ALA A 350 -5.22 -13.36 16.64
C ALA A 350 -5.47 -13.89 18.05
N PRO A 351 -6.71 -14.28 18.38
CA PRO A 351 -7.05 -14.91 19.65
C PRO A 351 -6.19 -16.15 19.93
N GLY A 352 -5.75 -16.29 21.17
CA GLY A 352 -4.91 -17.45 21.57
C GLY A 352 -3.42 -17.34 21.23
N PHE A 353 -2.99 -16.28 20.55
CA PHE A 353 -1.58 -16.02 20.27
C PHE A 353 -1.01 -14.93 21.18
N LYS A 354 0.28 -15.02 21.47
CA LYS A 354 1.00 -14.04 22.30
C LYS A 354 1.15 -12.73 21.54
N GLY A 355 0.76 -11.61 22.14
CA GLY A 355 0.98 -10.27 21.61
C GLY A 355 2.41 -9.74 21.84
N GLY A 356 2.72 -8.58 21.24
CA GLY A 356 3.99 -7.87 21.38
C GLY A 356 5.17 -8.61 20.73
N GLN A 357 4.90 -9.42 19.71
CA GLN A 357 5.92 -10.18 18.99
C GLN A 357 6.42 -9.42 17.75
N GLN A 358 7.69 -9.59 17.44
CA GLN A 358 8.30 -9.09 16.21
C GLN A 358 8.92 -10.25 15.41
N ALA A 359 8.39 -10.51 14.23
CA ALA A 359 8.90 -11.52 13.31
C ALA A 359 10.01 -10.91 12.43
N GLN A 360 11.19 -11.53 12.48
CA GLN A 360 12.38 -11.11 11.70
C GLN A 360 12.46 -11.81 10.34
N GLY A 361 11.73 -12.91 10.15
CA GLY A 361 11.69 -13.67 8.90
C GLY A 361 10.96 -12.90 7.81
N LEU A 362 11.21 -13.29 6.56
CA LEU A 362 10.53 -12.74 5.38
C LEU A 362 9.08 -13.20 5.31
N SER A 363 8.20 -12.31 4.92
CA SER A 363 6.79 -12.56 4.59
C SER A 363 6.36 -11.75 3.37
N GLU A 364 5.25 -12.15 2.78
CA GLU A 364 4.67 -11.52 1.59
C GLU A 364 3.16 -11.40 1.74
N PHE A 365 2.51 -10.49 1.02
CA PHE A 365 1.06 -10.37 1.10
C PHE A 365 0.29 -11.58 0.57
N VAL A 366 0.84 -12.35 -0.34
CA VAL A 366 0.24 -13.64 -0.76
C VAL A 366 0.16 -14.66 0.38
N ASP A 367 0.89 -14.47 1.48
CA ASP A 367 0.87 -15.33 2.66
C ASP A 367 -0.36 -15.08 3.55
N VAL A 368 -1.04 -13.93 3.40
CA VAL A 368 -2.17 -13.54 4.25
C VAL A 368 -3.35 -14.48 4.07
N PHE A 369 -3.70 -14.84 2.86
CA PHE A 369 -4.84 -15.72 2.58
C PHE A 369 -4.68 -17.11 3.24
N PRO A 370 -3.61 -17.88 3.00
CA PRO A 370 -3.42 -19.17 3.67
C PRO A 370 -3.31 -19.04 5.19
N THR A 371 -2.80 -17.91 5.69
CA THR A 371 -2.71 -17.63 7.13
C THR A 371 -4.10 -17.48 7.74
N LEU A 372 -4.96 -16.67 7.13
CA LEU A 372 -6.31 -16.49 7.64
C LEU A 372 -7.15 -17.76 7.58
N CYS A 373 -6.96 -18.60 6.56
CA CYS A 373 -7.58 -19.93 6.54
C CYS A 373 -7.17 -20.77 7.75
N GLU A 374 -5.87 -20.88 8.03
CA GLU A 374 -5.35 -21.67 9.16
C GLU A 374 -5.83 -21.11 10.51
N LEU A 375 -5.76 -19.79 10.71
CA LEU A 375 -6.19 -19.13 11.94
C LEU A 375 -7.70 -19.24 12.19
N SER A 376 -8.49 -19.35 11.12
CA SER A 376 -9.95 -19.50 11.19
C SER A 376 -10.40 -20.97 11.23
N GLY A 377 -9.48 -21.92 11.20
CA GLY A 377 -9.79 -23.35 11.21
C GLY A 377 -10.51 -23.84 9.96
N ILE A 378 -10.39 -23.14 8.83
CA ILE A 378 -10.98 -23.52 7.54
C ILE A 378 -9.92 -24.12 6.62
N PRO A 379 -10.28 -25.05 5.72
CA PRO A 379 -9.33 -25.62 4.76
C PRO A 379 -8.63 -24.54 3.95
N LYS A 380 -7.37 -24.75 3.60
CA LYS A 380 -6.65 -23.88 2.67
C LYS A 380 -6.97 -24.29 1.23
N PRO A 381 -7.37 -23.36 0.33
CA PRO A 381 -7.53 -23.68 -1.08
C PRO A 381 -6.20 -24.10 -1.71
N SER A 382 -6.24 -24.99 -2.70
CA SER A 382 -5.07 -25.35 -3.49
C SER A 382 -4.66 -24.22 -4.43
N GLY A 383 -3.40 -24.21 -4.86
CA GLY A 383 -2.88 -23.28 -5.87
C GLY A 383 -2.52 -21.88 -5.37
N LEU A 384 -2.62 -21.61 -4.08
CA LEU A 384 -2.13 -20.35 -3.52
C LEU A 384 -0.60 -20.24 -3.63
N SER A 385 -0.11 -19.06 -3.96
CA SER A 385 1.33 -18.75 -4.06
C SER A 385 1.99 -18.54 -2.70
N GLY A 386 1.21 -18.28 -1.67
CA GLY A 386 1.68 -17.95 -0.33
C GLY A 386 1.81 -19.15 0.60
N THR A 387 2.52 -18.94 1.70
CA THR A 387 2.70 -19.88 2.81
C THR A 387 2.09 -19.30 4.08
N SER A 388 1.40 -20.12 4.88
CA SER A 388 0.80 -19.64 6.14
C SER A 388 1.85 -19.10 7.12
N LEU A 389 1.55 -17.95 7.71
CA LEU A 389 2.34 -17.31 8.76
C LEU A 389 1.90 -17.74 10.18
N ALA A 390 0.92 -18.64 10.33
CA ALA A 390 0.47 -19.12 11.64
C ALA A 390 1.62 -19.75 12.48
N PRO A 391 2.59 -20.50 11.91
CA PRO A 391 3.76 -20.93 12.66
C PRO A 391 4.62 -19.77 13.20
N VAL A 392 4.66 -18.62 12.47
CA VAL A 392 5.41 -17.42 12.90
C VAL A 392 4.70 -16.74 14.07
N LEU A 393 3.36 -16.73 14.09
CA LEU A 393 2.59 -16.20 15.22
C LEU A 393 2.81 -17.03 16.50
N LYS A 394 3.06 -18.35 16.38
CA LYS A 394 3.40 -19.22 17.52
C LYS A 394 4.84 -18.99 18.01
N ASN A 395 5.76 -18.83 17.06
CA ASN A 395 7.17 -18.55 17.35
C ASN A 395 7.74 -17.57 16.32
N PRO A 396 7.99 -16.29 16.67
CA PRO A 396 8.42 -15.24 15.75
C PRO A 396 9.80 -15.46 15.14
N GLN A 397 10.57 -16.44 15.65
CA GLN A 397 11.85 -16.85 15.06
C GLN A 397 11.69 -17.88 13.92
N THR A 398 10.49 -18.39 13.71
CA THR A 398 10.22 -19.34 12.61
C THR A 398 10.38 -18.64 11.27
N LYS A 399 11.15 -19.26 10.37
CA LYS A 399 11.26 -18.80 8.98
C LYS A 399 10.40 -19.70 8.10
N VAL A 400 9.45 -19.12 7.39
CA VAL A 400 8.58 -19.84 6.45
C VAL A 400 9.05 -19.73 5.01
N LYS A 401 9.99 -18.83 4.73
CA LYS A 401 10.63 -18.65 3.42
C LYS A 401 12.00 -17.99 3.54
N ASP A 402 12.84 -18.24 2.55
CA ASP A 402 14.18 -17.64 2.43
C ASP A 402 14.22 -16.44 1.49
N ILE A 403 13.17 -16.25 0.69
CA ILE A 403 13.05 -15.21 -0.33
C ILE A 403 11.64 -14.64 -0.33
N ALA A 404 11.55 -13.32 -0.36
CA ALA A 404 10.36 -12.59 -0.76
C ALA A 404 10.54 -12.05 -2.19
N GLN A 405 9.48 -12.07 -2.98
CA GLN A 405 9.51 -11.69 -4.39
C GLN A 405 8.58 -10.52 -4.66
N SER A 406 9.13 -9.49 -5.29
CA SER A 406 8.39 -8.38 -5.89
C SER A 406 8.71 -8.29 -7.38
N GLN A 407 7.88 -7.59 -8.14
CA GLN A 407 8.14 -7.29 -9.54
C GLN A 407 7.66 -5.89 -9.89
N TYR A 408 8.24 -5.28 -10.91
CA TYR A 408 7.73 -4.03 -11.45
C TYR A 408 7.99 -3.90 -12.96
N PRO A 409 6.98 -3.59 -13.78
CA PRO A 409 7.14 -3.40 -15.21
C PRO A 409 7.68 -2.00 -15.57
N ARG A 410 8.28 -1.89 -16.77
CA ARG A 410 8.56 -0.63 -17.45
C ARG A 410 8.01 -0.70 -18.87
N GLY A 411 6.92 0.03 -19.10
CA GLY A 411 6.12 -0.19 -20.30
C GLY A 411 5.61 -1.63 -20.38
N ASP A 412 5.40 -2.14 -21.59
CA ASP A 412 4.90 -3.50 -21.84
C ASP A 412 6.02 -4.47 -22.26
N GLN A 413 7.26 -4.00 -22.36
CA GLN A 413 8.39 -4.75 -22.92
C GLN A 413 9.50 -5.05 -21.90
N THR A 414 9.34 -4.62 -20.65
CA THR A 414 10.38 -4.82 -19.63
C THR A 414 9.76 -5.15 -18.30
N MET A 415 10.22 -6.24 -17.68
CA MET A 415 9.80 -6.65 -16.34
C MET A 415 11.02 -6.82 -15.45
N GLY A 416 11.02 -6.15 -14.30
CA GLY A 416 12.01 -6.34 -13.24
C GLY A 416 11.49 -7.26 -12.13
N TYR A 417 12.16 -8.36 -11.86
CA TYR A 417 11.90 -9.22 -10.71
C TYR A 417 12.91 -8.95 -9.62
N ALA A 418 12.43 -8.59 -8.44
CA ALA A 418 13.22 -8.35 -7.25
C ALA A 418 13.08 -9.52 -6.26
N LEU A 419 14.18 -10.16 -5.91
CA LEU A 419 14.25 -11.13 -4.84
C LEU A 419 14.94 -10.52 -3.63
N ARG A 420 14.28 -10.54 -2.49
CA ARG A 420 14.78 -10.12 -1.18
C ARG A 420 15.07 -11.34 -0.31
N SER A 421 16.34 -11.55 0.02
CA SER A 421 16.76 -12.50 1.07
C SER A 421 16.91 -11.76 2.40
N ASP A 422 17.34 -12.42 3.47
CA ASP A 422 17.59 -11.75 4.75
C ASP A 422 18.59 -10.59 4.64
N ARG A 423 19.61 -10.72 3.78
CA ARG A 423 20.69 -9.74 3.63
C ARG A 423 20.69 -9.03 2.29
N TYR A 424 20.39 -9.74 1.20
CA TYR A 424 20.57 -9.21 -0.16
C TYR A 424 19.24 -8.94 -0.85
N ARG A 425 19.24 -7.97 -1.75
CA ARG A 425 18.23 -7.83 -2.78
C ARG A 425 18.88 -7.90 -4.15
N CYS A 426 18.35 -8.73 -5.02
CA CYS A 426 18.76 -8.84 -6.42
C CYS A 426 17.56 -8.52 -7.31
N VAL A 427 17.73 -7.62 -8.27
CA VAL A 427 16.73 -7.35 -9.31
C VAL A 427 17.29 -7.79 -10.65
N ILE A 428 16.53 -8.60 -11.38
CA ILE A 428 16.84 -8.95 -12.76
C ILE A 428 15.79 -8.34 -13.67
N TRP A 429 16.24 -7.58 -14.64
CA TRP A 429 15.40 -6.94 -15.64
C TRP A 429 15.43 -7.77 -16.91
N TYR A 430 14.24 -8.16 -17.36
CA TYR A 430 14.04 -8.94 -18.57
C TYR A 430 13.37 -8.10 -19.65
N LYS A 431 13.81 -8.25 -20.88
CA LYS A 431 13.12 -7.76 -22.07
C LYS A 431 12.18 -8.86 -22.54
N GLU A 432 10.89 -8.63 -22.41
CA GLU A 432 9.83 -9.54 -22.81
C GLU A 432 8.52 -8.78 -22.93
N ASN A 433 7.71 -9.08 -23.95
CA ASN A 433 6.33 -8.63 -23.99
C ASN A 433 5.49 -9.48 -23.02
N PHE A 434 5.62 -9.21 -21.73
CA PHE A 434 5.07 -10.02 -20.65
C PHE A 434 3.54 -10.10 -20.67
N ARG A 435 2.84 -9.20 -21.38
CA ARG A 435 1.38 -9.29 -21.57
C ARG A 435 0.97 -10.39 -22.54
N ASN A 436 1.81 -10.64 -23.52
CA ASN A 436 1.56 -11.68 -24.52
C ASN A 436 2.21 -13.00 -24.15
N GLN A 437 3.42 -12.94 -23.64
CA GLN A 437 4.20 -14.09 -23.23
C GLN A 437 4.82 -13.84 -21.85
N PRO A 438 4.55 -14.67 -20.84
CA PRO A 438 5.19 -14.53 -19.54
C PRO A 438 6.70 -14.54 -19.63
N VAL A 439 7.39 -13.75 -18.80
CA VAL A 439 8.84 -13.87 -18.64
C VAL A 439 9.17 -15.30 -18.25
N HIS A 440 10.15 -15.91 -18.89
CA HIS A 440 10.54 -17.31 -18.72
C HIS A 440 12.06 -17.44 -18.60
N GLN A 441 12.55 -18.65 -18.31
CA GLN A 441 13.97 -18.92 -18.09
C GLN A 441 14.88 -18.58 -19.28
N GLY A 442 14.32 -18.43 -20.49
CA GLY A 442 15.05 -18.05 -21.72
C GLY A 442 14.88 -16.60 -22.15
N SER A 443 14.11 -15.78 -21.38
CA SER A 443 13.93 -14.35 -21.71
C SER A 443 15.25 -13.58 -21.59
N GLU A 444 15.43 -12.56 -22.45
CA GLU A 444 16.65 -11.74 -22.51
C GLU A 444 16.84 -10.93 -21.21
N VAL A 445 17.96 -11.12 -20.54
CA VAL A 445 18.36 -10.29 -19.39
C VAL A 445 19.03 -9.02 -19.91
N ILE A 446 18.45 -7.86 -19.61
CA ILE A 446 18.98 -6.56 -20.05
C ILE A 446 19.76 -5.81 -18.95
N SER A 447 19.51 -6.09 -17.68
CA SER A 447 20.27 -5.53 -16.55
C SER A 447 20.06 -6.33 -15.28
N VAL A 448 21.00 -6.14 -14.34
CA VAL A 448 20.97 -6.75 -13.02
C VAL A 448 21.35 -5.73 -11.96
N GLU A 449 20.66 -5.77 -10.83
CA GLU A 449 21.02 -5.00 -9.64
C GLU A 449 21.24 -5.96 -8.47
N LEU A 450 22.21 -5.62 -7.60
CA LEU A 450 22.47 -6.33 -6.34
C LEU A 450 22.79 -5.32 -5.24
N TYR A 451 22.16 -5.51 -4.08
CA TYR A 451 22.34 -4.67 -2.90
C TYR A 451 22.59 -5.52 -1.66
N ASP A 452 23.46 -5.04 -0.77
CA ASP A 452 23.84 -5.70 0.49
C ASP A 452 23.39 -4.82 1.69
N TYR A 453 22.28 -5.17 2.33
CA TYR A 453 21.69 -4.37 3.41
C TYR A 453 22.48 -4.35 4.72
N GLU A 454 23.45 -5.25 4.91
CA GLU A 454 24.37 -5.14 6.05
C GLU A 454 25.40 -4.02 5.86
N LYS A 455 25.76 -3.71 4.61
CA LYS A 455 26.75 -2.68 4.28
C LYS A 455 26.13 -1.38 3.77
N ASP A 456 25.06 -1.49 3.00
CA ASP A 456 24.37 -0.36 2.38
C ASP A 456 22.84 -0.50 2.47
N PRO A 457 22.23 -0.21 3.62
CA PRO A 457 20.78 -0.30 3.80
C PRO A 457 19.98 0.74 2.99
N LEU A 458 20.67 1.72 2.38
CA LEU A 458 20.05 2.78 1.58
C LEU A 458 20.18 2.55 0.07
N GLU A 459 20.74 1.40 -0.36
CA GLU A 459 20.83 1.01 -1.78
C GLU A 459 21.53 2.07 -2.65
N LYS A 460 22.64 2.64 -2.15
CA LYS A 460 23.37 3.72 -2.81
C LYS A 460 24.17 3.28 -4.02
N VAL A 461 24.61 1.99 -4.02
CA VAL A 461 25.48 1.45 -5.07
C VAL A 461 24.98 0.07 -5.50
N ASN A 462 24.81 -0.11 -6.82
CA ASN A 462 24.59 -1.41 -7.42
C ASN A 462 25.89 -2.23 -7.44
N LEU A 463 25.88 -3.38 -6.78
CA LEU A 463 27.04 -4.28 -6.61
C LEU A 463 27.09 -5.40 -7.64
N ALA A 464 26.19 -5.42 -8.64
CA ALA A 464 26.08 -6.53 -9.61
C ALA A 464 27.34 -6.71 -10.49
N THR A 465 28.21 -5.71 -10.59
CA THR A 465 29.48 -5.77 -11.34
C THR A 465 30.71 -5.90 -10.43
N ASP A 466 30.53 -5.94 -9.12
CA ASP A 466 31.61 -6.11 -8.15
C ASP A 466 32.01 -7.59 -8.06
N ALA A 467 33.27 -7.90 -8.38
CA ALA A 467 33.80 -9.27 -8.34
C ALA A 467 33.68 -9.93 -6.96
N GLY A 468 33.72 -9.14 -5.86
CA GLY A 468 33.55 -9.64 -4.50
C GLY A 468 32.17 -10.21 -4.20
N TYR A 469 31.18 -9.94 -5.07
CA TYR A 469 29.78 -10.42 -4.94
C TYR A 469 29.38 -11.44 -6.02
N ALA A 470 30.32 -11.95 -6.84
CA ALA A 470 30.00 -12.84 -7.96
C ALA A 470 29.28 -14.13 -7.54
N GLU A 471 29.66 -14.74 -6.42
CA GLU A 471 29.02 -15.94 -5.89
C GLU A 471 27.59 -15.65 -5.40
N VAL A 472 27.41 -14.54 -4.66
CA VAL A 472 26.10 -14.10 -4.19
C VAL A 472 25.17 -13.82 -5.37
N LEU A 473 25.68 -13.14 -6.38
CA LEU A 473 24.92 -12.82 -7.59
C LEU A 473 24.47 -14.10 -8.32
N THR A 474 25.37 -15.07 -8.44
CA THR A 474 25.07 -16.38 -9.07
C THR A 474 23.97 -17.11 -8.30
N LEU A 475 24.06 -17.15 -6.96
CA LEU A 475 23.05 -17.75 -6.11
C LEU A 475 21.69 -17.03 -6.27
N MET A 476 21.66 -15.70 -6.24
CA MET A 476 20.41 -14.95 -6.37
C MET A 476 19.77 -15.12 -7.75
N LYS A 477 20.56 -15.14 -8.81
CA LYS A 477 20.10 -15.45 -10.18
C LYS A 477 19.49 -16.84 -10.28
N SER A 478 20.09 -17.86 -9.67
CA SER A 478 19.54 -19.22 -9.69
C SER A 478 18.18 -19.29 -8.98
N LYS A 479 18.01 -18.54 -7.90
CA LYS A 479 16.73 -18.46 -7.19
C LYS A 479 15.63 -17.80 -8.05
N ILE A 480 15.93 -16.69 -8.77
CA ILE A 480 14.96 -16.07 -9.69
C ILE A 480 14.59 -17.09 -10.80
N SER A 481 15.57 -17.75 -11.39
CA SER A 481 15.31 -18.74 -12.45
C SER A 481 14.36 -19.87 -11.97
N ALA A 482 14.40 -20.25 -10.70
CA ALA A 482 13.51 -21.27 -10.14
C ALA A 482 12.03 -20.82 -10.06
N TYR A 483 11.76 -19.51 -10.01
CA TYR A 483 10.39 -18.95 -10.03
C TYR A 483 9.83 -18.78 -11.44
N LEU A 484 10.67 -18.62 -12.44
CA LEU A 484 10.25 -18.40 -13.80
C LEU A 484 9.81 -19.71 -14.46
N PRO A 485 8.73 -19.71 -15.26
CA PRO A 485 8.37 -20.87 -16.05
C PRO A 485 9.50 -21.27 -17.01
N LYS A 486 9.57 -22.52 -17.36
CA LYS A 486 10.42 -22.97 -18.45
C LYS A 486 9.96 -22.31 -19.75
N LYS A 487 10.87 -22.21 -20.72
CA LYS A 487 10.50 -21.74 -22.06
C LYS A 487 9.37 -22.63 -22.60
N PRO A 488 8.27 -22.06 -23.13
CA PRO A 488 7.20 -22.81 -23.77
C PRO A 488 7.68 -23.71 -24.91
#